data_f3a73430223aa39c38b451b6dde09203
#
_entry.id   f3a73430223aa39c38b451b6dde09203
#
_cell.length_a   1.000
_cell.length_b   1.000
_cell.length_c   1.000
_cell.angle_alpha   90.00
_cell.angle_beta   90.00
_cell.angle_gamma   90.00
#
_symmetry.space_group_name_H-M   'P 1'
#
loop_
_entity.id
_entity.type
_entity.pdbx_description
1 polymer ?
#
loop_
_entity_poly.entity_id
_entity_poly.type
_entity_poly.pdbx_seq_one_letter_code
_entity_poly.pdbx_strand_id
1 'polypeptide(L)'
;MKWLNHGLIAGAICAVVSPPHVPICVAGATAPDWMEFVAKRLGRNIKHRGPTHIFTHWLIVALVFTLVWDYQGIGMAFAWGGVSHILTDAMTVSGVPFSPYSDRRFHLFGGRFRTGDPVEYAISAGVVIVCIGLSHITGGQGFAPFFYDWAGMYEQGLIDALEWKTNRFRLI
;
A
#
# COMPACT_ATOMS: atom_id res chain seq x y z
N MET A 1 8.72 4.66 -7.79
CA MET A 1 9.70 4.03 -6.86
C MET A 1 9.87 2.56 -7.19
N LYS A 2 10.76 1.80 -6.49
CA LYS A 2 10.85 0.33 -6.65
C LYS A 2 9.72 -0.36 -5.87
N TRP A 3 9.28 -1.53 -6.32
CA TRP A 3 8.20 -2.31 -5.70
C TRP A 3 8.38 -2.52 -4.19
N LEU A 4 9.62 -2.83 -3.77
CA LEU A 4 9.95 -3.00 -2.37
C LEU A 4 9.55 -1.77 -1.54
N ASN A 5 9.89 -0.58 -2.01
CA ASN A 5 9.64 0.67 -1.28
C ASN A 5 8.15 1.02 -1.24
N HIS A 6 7.39 0.74 -2.31
CA HIS A 6 5.93 0.87 -2.29
C HIS A 6 5.30 -0.06 -1.24
N GLY A 7 5.72 -1.34 -1.24
CA GLY A 7 5.23 -2.31 -0.26
C GLY A 7 5.59 -1.94 1.19
N LEU A 8 6.84 -1.49 1.42
CA LEU A 8 7.30 -1.07 2.74
C LEU A 8 6.51 0.12 3.29
N ILE A 9 6.33 1.17 2.49
CA ILE A 9 5.62 2.38 2.91
C ILE A 9 4.15 2.08 3.17
N ALA A 10 3.45 1.49 2.19
CA ALA A 10 2.03 1.21 2.31
C ALA A 10 1.74 0.20 3.42
N GLY A 11 2.53 -0.88 3.51
CA GLY A 11 2.39 -1.91 4.51
C GLY A 11 2.68 -1.41 5.92
N ALA A 12 3.72 -0.60 6.11
CA ALA A 12 4.03 -0.04 7.43
C ALA A 12 2.92 0.86 7.95
N ILE A 13 2.37 1.74 7.11
CA ILE A 13 1.24 2.61 7.49
C ILE A 13 -0.01 1.77 7.77
N CYS A 14 -0.31 0.79 6.92
CA CYS A 14 -1.44 -0.12 7.11
C CYS A 14 -1.31 -0.89 8.43
N ALA A 15 -0.11 -1.32 8.79
CA ALA A 15 0.15 -2.07 10.01
C ALA A 15 -0.13 -1.28 11.29
N VAL A 16 0.01 0.04 11.27
CA VAL A 16 -0.39 0.90 12.40
C VAL A 16 -1.91 0.99 12.53
N VAL A 17 -2.63 1.03 11.39
CA VAL A 17 -4.08 1.27 11.35
C VAL A 17 -4.86 -0.04 11.44
N SER A 18 -4.45 -1.05 10.70
CA SER A 18 -5.12 -2.34 10.59
C SER A 18 -4.13 -3.45 10.22
N PRO A 19 -3.41 -4.01 11.18
CA PRO A 19 -2.42 -5.06 10.95
C PRO A 19 -2.93 -6.24 10.12
N PRO A 20 -4.17 -6.71 10.31
CA PRO A 20 -4.74 -7.81 9.54
C PRO A 20 -4.76 -7.58 8.02
N HIS A 21 -4.83 -6.33 7.58
CA HIS A 21 -4.96 -6.00 6.16
C HIS A 21 -3.63 -5.69 5.45
N VAL A 22 -2.50 -5.82 6.13
CA VAL A 22 -1.16 -5.54 5.56
C VAL A 22 -0.91 -6.30 4.25
N PRO A 23 -1.17 -7.62 4.13
CA PRO A 23 -0.95 -8.33 2.87
C PRO A 23 -1.78 -7.77 1.70
N ILE A 24 -3.04 -7.42 1.96
CA ILE A 24 -3.93 -6.82 0.95
C ILE A 24 -3.46 -5.42 0.56
N CYS A 25 -3.03 -4.64 1.54
CA CYS A 25 -2.47 -3.31 1.30
C CYS A 25 -1.19 -3.37 0.45
N VAL A 26 -0.28 -4.31 0.74
CA VAL A 26 0.94 -4.53 -0.06
C VAL A 26 0.59 -4.99 -1.48
N ALA A 27 -0.41 -5.87 -1.65
CA ALA A 27 -0.91 -6.25 -2.97
C ALA A 27 -1.46 -5.03 -3.73
N GLY A 28 -2.21 -4.15 -3.07
CA GLY A 28 -2.68 -2.88 -3.62
C GLY A 28 -1.52 -1.94 -3.97
N ALA A 29 -0.49 -1.87 -3.12
CA ALA A 29 0.68 -1.02 -3.35
C ALA A 29 1.53 -1.45 -4.55
N THR A 30 1.40 -2.67 -5.01
CA THR A 30 2.05 -3.15 -6.24
C THR A 30 1.10 -3.24 -7.43
N ALA A 31 -0.21 -3.03 -7.20
CA ALA A 31 -1.25 -3.23 -8.22
C ALA A 31 -1.07 -2.39 -9.49
N PRO A 32 -0.72 -1.11 -9.45
CA PRO A 32 -0.51 -0.33 -10.67
C PRO A 32 0.50 -0.98 -11.62
N ASP A 33 1.57 -1.54 -11.08
CA ASP A 33 2.65 -2.16 -11.86
C ASP A 33 2.29 -3.57 -12.34
N TRP A 34 1.78 -4.45 -11.47
CA TRP A 34 1.44 -5.81 -11.93
C TRP A 34 0.22 -5.82 -12.85
N MET A 35 -0.73 -4.89 -12.70
CA MET A 35 -1.82 -4.73 -13.67
C MET A 35 -1.29 -4.32 -15.05
N GLU A 36 -0.27 -3.47 -15.11
CA GLU A 36 0.42 -3.13 -16.34
C GLU A 36 1.09 -4.37 -16.96
N PHE A 37 1.77 -5.17 -16.13
CA PHE A 37 2.39 -6.43 -16.60
C PHE A 37 1.35 -7.40 -17.17
N VAL A 38 0.24 -7.62 -16.47
CA VAL A 38 -0.87 -8.48 -16.93
C VAL A 38 -1.46 -7.95 -18.23
N ALA A 39 -1.73 -6.65 -18.32
CA ALA A 39 -2.28 -6.05 -19.54
C ALA A 39 -1.35 -6.24 -20.74
N LYS A 40 -0.03 -6.09 -20.56
CA LYS A 40 0.95 -6.36 -21.61
C LYS A 40 0.96 -7.84 -22.03
N ARG A 41 0.83 -8.77 -21.08
CA ARG A 41 0.71 -10.21 -21.37
C ARG A 41 -0.56 -10.54 -22.17
N LEU A 42 -1.62 -9.78 -21.98
CA LEU A 42 -2.87 -9.88 -22.74
C LEU A 42 -2.83 -9.12 -24.09
N GLY A 43 -1.65 -8.73 -24.56
CA GLY A 43 -1.43 -8.08 -25.85
C GLY A 43 -1.80 -6.59 -25.89
N ARG A 44 -2.06 -5.95 -24.75
CA ARG A 44 -2.33 -4.51 -24.69
C ARG A 44 -1.02 -3.73 -24.62
N ASN A 45 -0.80 -2.83 -25.56
CA ASN A 45 0.36 -1.93 -25.53
C ASN A 45 0.10 -0.75 -24.58
N ILE A 46 0.40 -0.94 -23.30
CA ILE A 46 0.24 0.09 -22.26
C ILE A 46 1.61 0.70 -21.95
N LYS A 47 1.68 2.03 -21.98
CA LYS A 47 2.88 2.77 -21.57
C LYS A 47 3.07 2.62 -20.06
N HIS A 48 4.31 2.48 -19.61
CA HIS A 48 4.64 2.53 -18.19
C HIS A 48 4.20 3.86 -17.58
N ARG A 49 3.59 3.80 -16.40
CA ARG A 49 2.90 4.92 -15.76
C ARG A 49 1.83 5.55 -16.65
N GLY A 50 1.07 4.69 -17.33
CA GLY A 50 -0.10 5.05 -18.13
C GLY A 50 -1.41 4.85 -17.36
N PRO A 51 -2.42 4.18 -17.95
CA PRO A 51 -3.77 4.08 -17.39
C PRO A 51 -3.86 3.50 -15.97
N THR A 52 -2.95 2.61 -15.60
CA THR A 52 -2.90 1.98 -14.27
C THR A 52 -2.36 2.90 -13.18
N HIS A 53 -1.69 3.98 -13.55
CA HIS A 53 -1.06 4.94 -12.64
C HIS A 53 -1.79 6.29 -12.59
N ILE A 54 -3.02 6.38 -13.09
CA ILE A 54 -3.79 7.62 -13.04
C ILE A 54 -4.26 7.89 -11.61
N PHE A 55 -3.87 9.04 -11.06
CA PHE A 55 -4.19 9.43 -9.69
C PHE A 55 -5.70 9.40 -9.42
N THR A 56 -6.50 10.00 -10.31
CA THR A 56 -7.95 10.05 -10.12
C THR A 56 -8.62 8.69 -10.13
N HIS A 57 -8.09 7.68 -10.84
CA HIS A 57 -8.65 6.33 -10.83
C HIS A 57 -8.52 5.69 -9.44
N TRP A 58 -7.35 5.77 -8.82
CA TRP A 58 -7.13 5.21 -7.49
C TRP A 58 -7.89 5.97 -6.40
N LEU A 59 -8.05 7.28 -6.57
CA LEU A 59 -8.90 8.07 -5.68
C LEU A 59 -10.38 7.64 -5.78
N ILE A 60 -10.89 7.40 -6.99
CA ILE A 60 -12.25 6.89 -7.19
C ILE A 60 -12.40 5.50 -6.57
N VAL A 61 -11.44 4.60 -6.77
CA VAL A 61 -11.46 3.26 -6.14
C VAL A 61 -11.53 3.38 -4.62
N ALA A 62 -10.70 4.24 -4.02
CA ALA A 62 -10.74 4.49 -2.58
C ALA A 62 -12.09 5.04 -2.12
N LEU A 63 -12.66 6.01 -2.84
CA LEU A 63 -13.97 6.59 -2.53
C LEU A 63 -15.10 5.55 -2.65
N VAL A 64 -15.08 4.68 -3.65
CA VAL A 64 -16.07 3.62 -3.81
C VAL A 64 -16.06 2.70 -2.60
N PHE A 65 -14.90 2.22 -2.17
CA PHE A 65 -14.81 1.36 -0.98
C PHE A 65 -15.14 2.10 0.31
N THR A 66 -14.89 3.41 0.40
CA THR A 66 -15.27 4.20 1.58
C THR A 66 -16.76 4.46 1.68
N LEU A 67 -17.42 4.76 0.56
CA LEU A 67 -18.77 5.35 0.56
C LEU A 67 -19.86 4.38 0.09
N VAL A 68 -19.51 3.38 -0.72
CA VAL A 68 -20.49 2.52 -1.36
C VAL A 68 -20.50 1.13 -0.73
N TRP A 69 -19.35 0.47 -0.70
CA TRP A 69 -19.25 -0.90 -0.19
C TRP A 69 -17.80 -1.28 0.08
N ASP A 70 -17.61 -1.92 1.23
CA ASP A 70 -16.36 -2.59 1.55
C ASP A 70 -16.67 -3.83 2.42
N TYR A 71 -15.98 -4.92 2.16
CA TYR A 71 -16.08 -6.12 2.97
C TYR A 71 -14.95 -6.13 4.00
N GLN A 72 -15.31 -5.87 5.26
CA GLN A 72 -14.38 -5.91 6.40
C GLN A 72 -13.08 -5.09 6.24
N GLY A 73 -13.09 -4.02 5.45
CA GLY A 73 -11.92 -3.17 5.23
C GLY A 73 -10.94 -3.67 4.15
N ILE A 74 -11.21 -4.81 3.50
CA ILE A 74 -10.33 -5.40 2.47
C ILE A 74 -10.18 -4.47 1.27
N GLY A 75 -11.30 -3.96 0.75
CA GLY A 75 -11.30 -3.07 -0.40
C GLY A 75 -10.58 -1.76 -0.10
N MET A 76 -10.81 -1.18 1.07
CA MET A 76 -10.15 0.03 1.50
C MET A 76 -8.64 -0.17 1.67
N ALA A 77 -8.20 -1.29 2.27
CA ALA A 77 -6.78 -1.60 2.40
C ALA A 77 -6.10 -1.74 1.04
N PHE A 78 -6.74 -2.42 0.08
CA PHE A 78 -6.25 -2.53 -1.29
C PHE A 78 -6.17 -1.16 -1.97
N ALA A 79 -7.23 -0.36 -1.88
CA ALA A 79 -7.30 0.98 -2.47
C ALA A 79 -6.25 1.91 -1.86
N TRP A 80 -6.07 1.88 -0.54
CA TRP A 80 -5.01 2.61 0.15
C TRP A 80 -3.63 2.25 -0.39
N GLY A 81 -3.35 0.95 -0.57
CA GLY A 81 -2.10 0.50 -1.19
C GLY A 81 -1.87 1.16 -2.54
N GLY A 82 -2.86 1.13 -3.43
CA GLY A 82 -2.79 1.77 -4.75
C GLY A 82 -2.62 3.29 -4.69
N VAL A 83 -3.36 3.97 -3.82
CA VAL A 83 -3.20 5.42 -3.58
C VAL A 83 -1.79 5.73 -3.09
N SER A 84 -1.27 4.96 -2.12
CA SER A 84 0.09 5.10 -1.59
C SER A 84 1.15 4.93 -2.70
N HIS A 85 0.98 3.93 -3.59
CA HIS A 85 1.85 3.76 -4.76
C HIS A 85 1.89 5.02 -5.62
N ILE A 86 0.73 5.54 -5.99
CA ILE A 86 0.63 6.72 -6.85
C ILE A 86 1.23 7.96 -6.17
N LEU A 87 0.99 8.17 -4.88
CA LEU A 87 1.56 9.28 -4.13
C LEU A 87 3.09 9.20 -4.05
N THR A 88 3.63 8.02 -3.78
CA THR A 88 5.09 7.83 -3.71
C THR A 88 5.76 7.93 -5.08
N ASP A 89 5.10 7.49 -6.15
CA ASP A 89 5.57 7.71 -7.52
C ASP A 89 5.50 9.18 -7.94
N ALA A 90 4.51 9.93 -7.44
CA ALA A 90 4.43 11.37 -7.66
C ALA A 90 5.59 12.16 -7.03
N MET A 91 6.32 11.59 -6.05
CA MET A 91 7.53 12.19 -5.48
C MET A 91 8.74 12.10 -6.42
N THR A 92 8.68 11.25 -7.43
CA THR A 92 9.78 11.07 -8.40
C THR A 92 9.72 12.11 -9.53
N VAL A 93 10.86 12.33 -10.20
CA VAL A 93 10.95 13.26 -11.36
C VAL A 93 10.00 12.90 -12.49
N SER A 94 9.60 11.66 -12.63
CA SER A 94 8.67 11.22 -13.66
C SER A 94 7.21 11.62 -13.37
N GLY A 95 6.84 11.77 -12.09
CA GLY A 95 5.48 12.02 -11.67
C GLY A 95 4.47 10.96 -12.14
N VAL A 96 3.20 11.22 -11.94
CA VAL A 96 2.09 10.35 -12.36
C VAL A 96 1.04 11.15 -13.15
N PRO A 97 0.29 10.52 -14.08
CA PRO A 97 -0.83 11.19 -14.73
C PRO A 97 -1.88 11.59 -13.70
N PHE A 98 -2.36 12.82 -13.78
CA PHE A 98 -3.39 13.29 -12.87
C PHE A 98 -4.76 12.71 -13.23
N SER A 99 -5.10 12.73 -14.53
CA SER A 99 -6.41 12.39 -15.07
C SER A 99 -6.26 11.70 -16.43
N PRO A 100 -7.20 10.84 -16.86
CA PRO A 100 -7.18 10.25 -18.20
C PRO A 100 -7.41 11.28 -19.33
N TYR A 101 -7.90 12.46 -18.99
CA TYR A 101 -8.23 13.55 -19.94
C TYR A 101 -7.17 14.64 -20.00
N SER A 102 -6.02 14.48 -19.31
CA SER A 102 -5.00 15.52 -19.24
C SER A 102 -3.60 14.92 -19.28
N ASP A 103 -2.74 15.49 -20.11
CA ASP A 103 -1.31 15.16 -20.17
C ASP A 103 -0.52 15.73 -18.98
N ARG A 104 -1.18 16.50 -18.10
CA ARG A 104 -0.54 17.03 -16.89
C ARG A 104 -0.10 15.91 -15.98
N ARG A 105 1.16 16.00 -15.57
CA ARG A 105 1.71 15.11 -14.55
C ARG A 105 1.65 15.77 -13.18
N PHE A 106 1.22 14.97 -12.22
CA PHE A 106 1.20 15.35 -10.82
C PHE A 106 2.53 14.99 -10.17
N HIS A 107 3.10 15.94 -9.45
CA HIS A 107 4.34 15.77 -8.69
C HIS A 107 4.12 16.24 -7.26
N LEU A 108 4.49 15.38 -6.30
CA LEU A 108 4.63 15.76 -4.91
C LEU A 108 6.05 16.29 -4.66
N PHE A 109 6.15 17.36 -3.88
CA PHE A 109 7.43 17.99 -3.52
C PHE A 109 8.32 18.34 -4.71
N GLY A 110 7.71 18.59 -5.88
CA GLY A 110 8.42 18.98 -7.10
C GLY A 110 9.22 17.89 -7.80
N GLY A 111 8.96 16.62 -7.49
CA GLY A 111 9.61 15.48 -8.18
C GLY A 111 11.14 15.49 -8.04
N ARG A 112 11.67 15.29 -6.82
CA ARG A 112 13.07 15.57 -6.52
C ARG A 112 14.06 14.43 -6.74
N PHE A 113 13.63 13.19 -6.86
CA PHE A 113 14.53 12.04 -6.99
C PHE A 113 14.12 11.09 -8.10
N ARG A 114 15.05 10.27 -8.57
CA ARG A 114 14.82 9.24 -9.57
C ARG A 114 14.53 7.89 -8.92
N THR A 115 13.79 7.04 -9.61
CA THR A 115 13.59 5.65 -9.18
C THR A 115 14.95 4.96 -9.03
N GLY A 116 15.18 4.38 -7.86
CA GLY A 116 16.42 3.70 -7.51
C GLY A 116 17.46 4.56 -6.78
N ASP A 117 17.19 5.86 -6.58
CA ASP A 117 18.07 6.72 -5.79
C ASP A 117 18.11 6.28 -4.30
N PRO A 118 19.23 6.48 -3.59
CA PRO A 118 19.34 6.20 -2.15
C PRO A 118 18.27 6.89 -1.31
N VAL A 119 17.80 8.06 -1.73
CA VAL A 119 16.74 8.83 -1.07
C VAL A 119 15.43 8.03 -0.98
N GLU A 120 15.13 7.23 -1.99
CA GLU A 120 13.95 6.35 -2.03
C GLU A 120 13.94 5.36 -0.86
N TYR A 121 15.09 4.74 -0.59
CA TYR A 121 15.26 3.81 0.53
C TYR A 121 15.27 4.51 1.89
N ALA A 122 15.87 5.70 1.96
CA ALA A 122 15.85 6.51 3.18
C ALA A 122 14.42 6.91 3.57
N ILE A 123 13.58 7.30 2.60
CA ILE A 123 12.16 7.61 2.83
C ILE A 123 11.44 6.36 3.34
N SER A 124 11.60 5.22 2.68
CA SER A 124 10.94 3.97 3.08
C SER A 124 11.35 3.54 4.49
N ALA A 125 12.66 3.56 4.78
CA ALA A 125 13.17 3.24 6.11
C ALA A 125 12.65 4.22 7.18
N GLY A 126 12.62 5.52 6.88
CA GLY A 126 12.07 6.54 7.78
C GLY A 126 10.60 6.31 8.08
N VAL A 127 9.79 6.00 7.07
CA VAL A 127 8.37 5.68 7.28
C VAL A 127 8.20 4.43 8.14
N VAL A 128 8.95 3.36 7.87
CA VAL A 128 8.90 2.14 8.68
C VAL A 128 9.27 2.43 10.14
N ILE A 129 10.36 3.17 10.39
CA ILE A 129 10.79 3.52 11.76
C ILE A 129 9.71 4.33 12.49
N VAL A 130 9.13 5.32 11.82
CA VAL A 130 8.03 6.14 12.39
C VAL A 130 6.81 5.28 12.70
N CYS A 131 6.43 4.37 11.79
CA CYS A 131 5.29 3.48 11.99
C CYS A 131 5.53 2.48 13.14
N ILE A 132 6.74 1.95 13.31
CA ILE A 132 7.10 1.12 14.46
C ILE A 132 6.93 1.93 15.75
N GLY A 133 7.46 3.15 15.79
CA GLY A 133 7.30 4.03 16.97
C GLY A 133 5.83 4.34 17.28
N LEU A 134 5.02 4.65 16.27
CA LEU A 134 3.59 4.89 16.43
C LEU A 134 2.86 3.65 16.94
N SER A 135 3.16 2.47 16.40
CA SER A 135 2.56 1.22 16.83
C SER A 135 2.82 0.95 18.33
N HIS A 136 4.02 1.22 18.81
CA HIS A 136 4.32 1.12 20.25
C HIS A 136 3.52 2.12 21.10
N ILE A 137 3.36 3.36 20.64
CA ILE A 137 2.62 4.40 21.35
C ILE A 137 1.12 4.10 21.39
N THR A 138 0.57 3.54 20.31
CA THR A 138 -0.87 3.22 20.22
C THR A 138 -1.24 1.88 20.86
N GLY A 139 -0.30 1.18 21.49
CA GLY A 139 -0.53 -0.10 22.14
C GLY A 139 -0.63 -1.29 21.18
N GLY A 140 -0.28 -1.09 19.92
CA GLY A 140 -0.17 -2.13 18.90
C GLY A 140 1.05 -3.02 19.15
N GLN A 141 1.03 -3.76 20.25
CA GLN A 141 2.05 -4.77 20.52
C GLN A 141 1.84 -5.94 19.55
N GLY A 142 2.90 -6.60 19.10
CA GLY A 142 2.81 -7.71 18.15
C GLY A 142 2.87 -7.27 16.68
N PHE A 143 3.32 -6.06 16.41
CA PHE A 143 3.62 -5.61 15.06
C PHE A 143 4.79 -6.42 14.48
N ALA A 144 4.46 -7.50 13.76
CA ALA A 144 5.37 -8.09 12.79
C ALA A 144 5.05 -7.44 11.43
N PRO A 145 5.87 -6.52 10.91
CA PRO A 145 5.58 -5.88 9.65
C PRO A 145 5.44 -6.95 8.58
N PHE A 146 4.32 -6.92 7.86
CA PHE A 146 4.00 -7.81 6.73
C PHE A 146 3.52 -9.22 7.05
N PHE A 147 3.48 -9.65 8.31
CA PHE A 147 2.96 -10.96 8.69
C PHE A 147 2.01 -10.83 9.87
N TYR A 148 0.99 -11.67 9.91
CA TYR A 148 0.12 -11.78 11.07
C TYR A 148 0.87 -12.41 12.22
N ASP A 149 1.02 -11.68 13.31
CA ASP A 149 1.44 -12.26 14.58
C ASP A 149 0.22 -12.76 15.37
N TRP A 150 -0.38 -13.84 14.88
CA TRP A 150 -1.52 -14.46 15.53
C TRP A 150 -1.22 -14.89 16.96
N ALA A 151 0.02 -15.30 17.23
CA ALA A 151 0.44 -15.70 18.57
C ALA A 151 0.48 -14.49 19.50
N GLY A 152 1.13 -13.42 19.09
CA GLY A 152 1.20 -12.19 19.87
C GLY A 152 -0.18 -11.56 20.11
N MET A 153 -1.07 -11.57 19.11
CA MET A 153 -2.44 -11.11 19.28
C MET A 153 -3.23 -11.94 20.31
N TYR A 154 -3.02 -13.26 20.32
CA TYR A 154 -3.64 -14.14 21.31
C TYR A 154 -3.07 -13.91 22.73
N GLU A 155 -1.75 -13.84 22.85
CA GLU A 155 -1.07 -13.57 24.14
C GLU A 155 -1.49 -12.23 24.77
N GLN A 156 -1.80 -11.25 23.94
CA GLN A 156 -2.27 -9.93 24.36
C GLN A 156 -3.79 -9.87 24.63
N GLY A 157 -4.51 -10.95 24.39
CA GLY A 157 -5.96 -11.01 24.53
C GLY A 157 -6.74 -10.20 23.50
N LEU A 158 -6.11 -9.87 22.36
CA LEU A 158 -6.77 -9.18 21.24
C LEU A 158 -7.68 -10.10 20.45
N ILE A 159 -7.37 -11.39 20.45
CA ILE A 159 -8.17 -12.47 19.87
C ILE A 159 -8.36 -13.60 20.88
N ASP A 160 -9.45 -14.32 20.79
CA ASP A 160 -9.69 -15.46 21.65
C ASP A 160 -9.00 -16.74 21.17
N ALA A 161 -9.02 -17.78 22.04
CA ALA A 161 -8.39 -19.07 21.74
C ALA A 161 -8.97 -19.77 20.52
N LEU A 162 -10.27 -19.58 20.25
CA LEU A 162 -10.97 -20.17 19.11
C LEU A 162 -10.53 -19.47 17.81
N GLU A 163 -10.50 -18.16 17.84
CA GLU A 163 -10.09 -17.31 16.73
C GLU A 163 -8.62 -17.57 16.36
N TRP A 164 -7.73 -17.60 17.36
CA TRP A 164 -6.34 -18.00 17.16
C TRP A 164 -6.19 -19.37 16.54
N LYS A 165 -6.87 -20.38 17.10
CA LYS A 165 -6.79 -21.77 16.66
C LYS A 165 -7.29 -21.94 15.21
N THR A 166 -8.31 -21.16 14.83
CA THR A 166 -8.92 -21.21 13.50
C THR A 166 -8.04 -20.51 12.46
N ASN A 167 -7.39 -19.40 12.83
CA ASN A 167 -6.75 -18.50 11.88
C ASN A 167 -5.21 -18.57 11.88
N ARG A 168 -4.57 -19.19 12.88
CA ARG A 168 -3.10 -19.19 13.06
C ARG A 168 -2.27 -19.64 11.86
N PHE A 169 -2.87 -20.34 10.91
CA PHE A 169 -2.23 -20.79 9.67
C PHE A 169 -2.77 -20.07 8.44
N ARG A 170 -3.70 -19.11 8.60
CA ARG A 170 -4.17 -18.28 7.51
C ARG A 170 -3.22 -17.12 7.30
N LEU A 171 -2.80 -16.93 6.07
CA LEU A 171 -2.00 -15.77 5.67
C LEU A 171 -2.87 -14.52 5.44
N ILE A 172 -4.16 -14.72 5.31
CA ILE A 172 -5.20 -13.70 5.06
C ILE A 172 -6.47 -14.12 5.79
#